data_80480db1531c4141ae911dfd12195eb8
#
_entry.id   80480db1531c4141ae911dfd12195eb8
#
_cell.length_a   1.000
_cell.length_b   1.000
_cell.length_c   1.000
_cell.angle_alpha   90.00
_cell.angle_beta   90.00
_cell.angle_gamma   90.00
#
_symmetry.space_group_name_H-M   'P 1'
#
loop_
_entity.id
_entity.type
_entity.pdbx_description
1 polymer ?
#
loop_
_entity_poly.entity_id
_entity_poly.type
_entity_poly.pdbx_seq_one_letter_code
_entity_poly.pdbx_strand_id
1 'polypeptide(L)'
;MQRSVTEFLRPRDIKVEEINANHAKIVLEPFERGFGHTLGNALRRILLSSMPGCAIVEAEIEGVLHEYSAIEGVQEDVIEILLNLKDVAIKMHGRDEVVLTLSKQGPSVVTAGDIAVDHSVDVINPDHVIAHLNDSGELKMQLTVVRGRGYEPADTRASEEDESRAIGRLQLDATFSPVRRVSYSVEAARVEQRTDLDKLIIDLETDGTLDPEEAIRRSATILQEQLGAFVDLEADKEQEVEEEEDQIDPILLRPVDDLELTVRSANCLKAENIYYIGDLIQRTEVELLKTPNLGKKSLNEIKDVLAARGLSLGMRLENWPPASLKDDKASA
;
A
#
# COMPACT_ATOMS: atom_id res chain seq x y z
N MET A 1 -13.20 -20.90 -30.78
CA MET A 1 -12.85 -19.46 -30.65
C MET A 1 -11.37 -19.31 -30.92
N GLN A 2 -10.99 -18.67 -32.04
CA GLN A 2 -9.58 -18.35 -32.32
C GLN A 2 -9.18 -17.24 -31.33
N ARG A 3 -8.34 -17.56 -30.35
CA ARG A 3 -7.71 -16.53 -29.51
C ARG A 3 -6.80 -15.68 -30.40
N SER A 4 -6.88 -14.37 -30.24
CA SER A 4 -5.99 -13.42 -30.92
C SER A 4 -4.54 -13.79 -30.61
N VAL A 5 -3.67 -13.80 -31.61
CA VAL A 5 -2.23 -14.11 -31.48
C VAL A 5 -1.51 -13.11 -30.55
N THR A 6 -2.15 -11.99 -30.23
CA THR A 6 -1.65 -10.91 -29.38
C THR A 6 -2.04 -11.05 -27.91
N GLU A 7 -2.88 -12.02 -27.53
CA GLU A 7 -3.33 -12.17 -26.16
C GLU A 7 -2.41 -13.13 -25.39
N PHE A 8 -1.67 -12.58 -24.40
CA PHE A 8 -0.79 -13.36 -23.54
C PHE A 8 -1.59 -14.27 -22.60
N LEU A 9 -1.11 -15.51 -22.44
CA LEU A 9 -1.64 -16.41 -21.44
C LEU A 9 -1.28 -15.89 -20.03
N ARG A 10 -2.27 -15.85 -19.16
CA ARG A 10 -2.10 -15.47 -17.74
C ARG A 10 -2.45 -16.68 -16.87
N PRO A 11 -1.64 -16.99 -15.84
CA PRO A 11 -2.03 -17.98 -14.85
C PRO A 11 -3.33 -17.51 -14.16
N ARG A 12 -4.26 -18.45 -13.96
CA ARG A 12 -5.54 -18.15 -13.32
C ARG A 12 -5.52 -18.42 -11.83
N ASP A 13 -4.76 -19.43 -11.43
CA ASP A 13 -4.73 -19.91 -10.05
C ASP A 13 -3.28 -20.02 -9.58
N ILE A 14 -3.07 -19.69 -8.31
CA ILE A 14 -1.83 -19.93 -7.59
C ILE A 14 -2.02 -21.24 -6.84
N LYS A 15 -1.17 -22.24 -7.12
CA LYS A 15 -1.15 -23.48 -6.35
C LYS A 15 -0.10 -23.36 -5.26
N VAL A 16 -0.53 -23.46 -4.02
CA VAL A 16 0.36 -23.42 -2.85
C VAL A 16 0.51 -24.85 -2.33
N GLU A 17 1.72 -25.35 -2.29
CA GLU A 17 2.11 -26.62 -1.69
C GLU A 17 2.82 -26.30 -0.37
N GLU A 18 2.10 -26.35 0.73
CA GLU A 18 2.65 -26.16 2.07
C GLU A 18 3.54 -27.34 2.45
N ILE A 19 4.80 -27.06 2.77
CA ILE A 19 5.74 -28.04 3.31
C ILE A 19 5.70 -27.99 4.83
N ASN A 20 5.71 -26.80 5.39
CA ASN A 20 5.57 -26.47 6.81
C ASN A 20 4.82 -25.13 6.95
N ALA A 21 4.45 -24.75 8.19
CA ALA A 21 3.79 -23.48 8.47
C ALA A 21 4.52 -22.25 7.91
N ASN A 22 5.85 -22.31 7.84
CA ASN A 22 6.71 -21.19 7.40
C ASN A 22 7.39 -21.44 6.05
N HIS A 23 7.10 -22.57 5.40
CA HIS A 23 7.77 -22.98 4.16
C HIS A 23 6.76 -23.51 3.16
N ALA A 24 6.67 -22.90 2.00
CA ALA A 24 5.78 -23.31 0.93
C ALA A 24 6.43 -23.22 -0.45
N LYS A 25 6.00 -24.10 -1.35
CA LYS A 25 6.23 -24.00 -2.78
C LYS A 25 5.02 -23.44 -3.46
N ILE A 26 5.23 -22.35 -4.20
CA ILE A 26 4.18 -21.66 -4.91
C ILE A 26 4.38 -21.90 -6.40
N VAL A 27 3.40 -22.51 -7.04
CA VAL A 27 3.41 -22.91 -8.44
C VAL A 27 2.45 -22.02 -9.22
N LEU A 28 2.98 -21.37 -10.26
CA LEU A 28 2.24 -20.50 -11.16
C LEU A 28 2.42 -21.02 -12.60
N GLU A 29 1.33 -21.40 -13.23
CA GLU A 29 1.29 -21.87 -14.62
C GLU A 29 -0.06 -21.55 -15.29
N PRO A 30 -0.15 -21.37 -16.61
CA PRO A 30 0.96 -21.25 -17.57
C PRO A 30 1.41 -19.79 -17.76
N PHE A 31 2.68 -19.58 -18.08
CA PHE A 31 3.21 -18.32 -18.60
C PHE A 31 3.69 -18.49 -20.04
N GLU A 32 3.74 -17.41 -20.79
CA GLU A 32 4.45 -17.39 -22.08
C GLU A 32 5.96 -17.57 -21.84
N ARG A 33 6.64 -18.16 -22.83
CA ARG A 33 8.06 -18.47 -22.74
C ARG A 33 8.92 -17.26 -22.36
N GLY A 34 9.75 -17.42 -21.33
CA GLY A 34 10.65 -16.39 -20.80
C GLY A 34 10.07 -15.58 -19.64
N PHE A 35 8.73 -15.49 -19.51
CA PHE A 35 8.11 -14.77 -18.39
C PHE A 35 8.36 -15.41 -17.04
N GLY A 36 8.51 -16.74 -16.97
CA GLY A 36 8.86 -17.45 -15.74
C GLY A 36 10.14 -16.91 -15.12
N HIS A 37 11.19 -16.73 -15.90
CA HIS A 37 12.46 -16.16 -15.40
C HIS A 37 12.35 -14.67 -15.06
N THR A 38 11.68 -13.88 -15.87
CA THR A 38 11.51 -12.45 -15.65
C THR A 38 10.76 -12.18 -14.32
N LEU A 39 9.60 -12.81 -14.16
CA LEU A 39 8.77 -12.63 -12.96
C LEU A 39 9.40 -13.31 -11.74
N GLY A 40 9.95 -14.51 -11.88
CA GLY A 40 10.60 -15.23 -10.80
C GLY A 40 11.77 -14.43 -10.21
N ASN A 41 12.62 -13.83 -11.04
CA ASN A 41 13.72 -12.99 -10.56
C ASN A 41 13.21 -11.69 -9.92
N ALA A 42 12.23 -11.02 -10.53
CA ALA A 42 11.64 -9.79 -9.99
C ALA A 42 11.00 -10.03 -8.61
N LEU A 43 10.13 -11.04 -8.49
CA LEU A 43 9.47 -11.40 -7.25
C LEU A 43 10.48 -11.84 -6.17
N ARG A 44 11.48 -12.66 -6.53
CA ARG A 44 12.55 -13.04 -5.60
C ARG A 44 13.26 -11.83 -5.01
N ARG A 45 13.59 -10.85 -5.83
CA ARG A 45 14.27 -9.63 -5.36
C ARG A 45 13.39 -8.80 -4.43
N ILE A 46 12.12 -8.62 -4.77
CA ILE A 46 11.16 -7.88 -3.95
C ILE A 46 10.92 -8.58 -2.62
N LEU A 47 10.74 -9.91 -2.62
CA LEU A 47 10.57 -10.71 -1.41
C LEU A 47 11.73 -10.55 -0.42
N LEU A 48 12.97 -10.49 -0.90
CA LEU A 48 14.14 -10.35 -0.06
C LEU A 48 14.42 -8.92 0.42
N SER A 49 14.05 -7.90 -0.37
CA SER A 49 14.46 -6.51 -0.12
C SER A 49 13.36 -5.58 0.33
N SER A 50 12.09 -5.91 0.04
CA SER A 50 11.02 -4.91 0.12
C SER A 50 9.87 -5.30 1.05
N MET A 51 9.90 -6.50 1.62
CA MET A 51 8.88 -6.92 2.59
C MET A 51 9.03 -6.17 3.90
N PRO A 52 7.95 -5.55 4.43
CA PRO A 52 7.98 -4.94 5.74
C PRO A 52 7.97 -6.01 6.83
N GLY A 53 8.69 -5.76 7.91
CA GLY A 53 8.72 -6.58 9.11
C GLY A 53 9.12 -5.78 10.34
N CYS A 54 9.37 -6.47 11.45
CA CYS A 54 9.74 -5.85 12.71
C CYS A 54 11.06 -6.47 13.20
N ALA A 55 11.90 -5.65 13.84
CA ALA A 55 13.17 -6.13 14.41
C ALA A 55 13.50 -5.36 15.68
N ILE A 56 14.26 -6.00 16.57
CA ILE A 56 14.86 -5.36 17.72
C ILE A 56 16.03 -4.51 17.21
N VAL A 57 15.98 -3.20 17.48
CA VAL A 57 16.97 -2.23 17.00
C VAL A 57 17.90 -1.77 18.10
N GLU A 58 17.44 -1.79 19.36
CA GLU A 58 18.20 -1.39 20.53
C GLU A 58 17.91 -2.32 21.70
N ALA A 59 18.91 -2.56 22.52
CA ALA A 59 18.81 -3.26 23.80
C ALA A 59 19.51 -2.43 24.89
N GLU A 60 18.83 -2.22 26.01
CA GLU A 60 19.40 -1.65 27.21
C GLU A 60 19.39 -2.71 28.30
N ILE A 61 20.59 -3.15 28.74
CA ILE A 61 20.76 -4.22 29.71
C ILE A 61 21.24 -3.61 31.02
N GLU A 62 20.57 -3.94 32.12
CA GLU A 62 20.96 -3.42 33.45
C GLU A 62 22.38 -3.80 33.82
N GLY A 63 23.22 -2.80 34.16
CA GLY A 63 24.61 -2.99 34.53
C GLY A 63 25.61 -3.13 33.36
N VAL A 64 25.13 -3.02 32.09
CA VAL A 64 25.97 -3.12 30.90
C VAL A 64 26.14 -1.76 30.25
N LEU A 65 27.36 -1.34 29.97
CA LEU A 65 27.68 -0.06 29.34
C LEU A 65 28.13 -0.18 27.87
N HIS A 66 28.63 -1.36 27.49
CA HIS A 66 29.09 -1.63 26.12
C HIS A 66 29.01 -3.13 25.79
N GLU A 67 29.00 -3.46 24.52
CA GLU A 67 28.76 -4.81 23.97
C GLU A 67 29.87 -5.83 24.34
N TYR A 68 31.08 -5.37 24.67
CA TYR A 68 32.23 -6.24 25.02
C TYR A 68 32.28 -6.57 26.51
N SER A 69 31.15 -6.59 27.19
CA SER A 69 31.05 -6.94 28.60
C SER A 69 30.52 -8.37 28.80
N ALA A 70 30.79 -8.92 29.98
CA ALA A 70 30.16 -10.14 30.47
C ALA A 70 29.28 -9.79 31.66
N ILE A 71 28.18 -10.51 31.83
CA ILE A 71 27.20 -10.32 32.92
C ILE A 71 27.45 -11.44 33.93
N GLU A 72 27.57 -11.09 35.21
CA GLU A 72 27.76 -12.06 36.26
C GLU A 72 26.57 -13.01 36.38
N GLY A 73 26.83 -14.31 36.33
CA GLY A 73 25.77 -15.32 36.40
C GLY A 73 25.03 -15.61 35.07
N VAL A 74 25.50 -15.03 33.97
CA VAL A 74 25.04 -15.35 32.60
C VAL A 74 26.17 -16.08 31.87
N GLN A 75 25.84 -17.11 31.14
CA GLN A 75 26.80 -17.93 30.42
C GLN A 75 27.33 -17.24 29.16
N GLU A 76 26.46 -16.59 28.42
CA GLU A 76 26.74 -15.90 27.16
C GLU A 76 27.32 -14.50 27.43
N ASP A 77 28.19 -14.05 26.51
CA ASP A 77 28.63 -12.67 26.45
C ASP A 77 27.53 -11.77 25.93
N VAL A 78 27.60 -10.47 26.20
CA VAL A 78 26.63 -9.48 25.72
C VAL A 78 26.49 -9.52 24.18
N ILE A 79 27.60 -9.70 23.45
CA ILE A 79 27.54 -9.84 21.97
C ILE A 79 26.72 -11.05 21.56
N GLU A 80 26.87 -12.19 22.22
CA GLU A 80 26.11 -13.40 21.92
C GLU A 80 24.64 -13.20 22.22
N ILE A 81 24.32 -12.51 23.33
CA ILE A 81 22.93 -12.14 23.66
C ILE A 81 22.33 -11.25 22.55
N LEU A 82 23.07 -10.21 22.09
CA LEU A 82 22.62 -9.33 21.01
C LEU A 82 22.43 -10.08 19.70
N LEU A 83 23.29 -11.04 19.37
CA LEU A 83 23.13 -11.89 18.18
C LEU A 83 21.89 -12.79 18.29
N ASN A 84 21.65 -13.38 19.46
CA ASN A 84 20.45 -14.19 19.71
C ASN A 84 19.17 -13.35 19.62
N LEU A 85 19.20 -12.09 20.08
CA LEU A 85 18.07 -11.16 19.95
C LEU A 85 17.70 -10.84 18.49
N LYS A 86 18.66 -10.86 17.56
CA LYS A 86 18.41 -10.64 16.13
C LYS A 86 17.53 -11.73 15.49
N ASP A 87 17.54 -12.93 16.04
CA ASP A 87 16.78 -14.07 15.54
C ASP A 87 15.37 -14.18 16.16
N VAL A 88 15.00 -13.28 17.06
CA VAL A 88 13.65 -13.23 17.64
C VAL A 88 12.66 -12.70 16.60
N ALA A 89 11.69 -13.51 16.23
CA ALA A 89 10.65 -13.18 15.26
C ALA A 89 9.48 -12.47 15.96
N ILE A 90 9.32 -11.18 15.68
CA ILE A 90 8.33 -10.31 16.31
C ILE A 90 7.34 -9.78 15.26
N LYS A 91 6.06 -9.83 15.60
CA LYS A 91 4.97 -9.24 14.82
C LYS A 91 4.29 -8.15 15.62
N MET A 92 4.21 -6.93 15.06
CA MET A 92 3.54 -5.78 15.69
C MET A 92 2.26 -5.42 14.95
N HIS A 93 1.24 -5.00 15.73
CA HIS A 93 -0.07 -4.59 15.24
C HIS A 93 -0.34 -3.12 15.55
N GLY A 94 -0.52 -2.31 14.50
CA GLY A 94 -1.00 -0.93 14.62
C GLY A 94 -0.05 0.10 15.23
N ARG A 95 1.24 -0.26 15.46
CA ARG A 95 2.29 0.65 15.94
C ARG A 95 3.54 0.48 15.09
N ASP A 96 4.36 1.52 15.02
CA ASP A 96 5.63 1.49 14.30
C ASP A 96 6.83 1.28 15.24
N GLU A 97 6.67 1.58 16.53
CA GLU A 97 7.69 1.40 17.56
C GLU A 97 7.06 0.96 18.87
N VAL A 98 7.77 0.08 19.61
CA VAL A 98 7.38 -0.38 20.95
C VAL A 98 8.62 -0.70 21.77
N VAL A 99 8.57 -0.44 23.08
CA VAL A 99 9.59 -0.84 24.05
C VAL A 99 9.06 -2.02 24.85
N LEU A 100 9.76 -3.15 24.77
CA LEU A 100 9.44 -4.38 25.50
C LEU A 100 10.42 -4.56 26.65
N THR A 101 10.03 -5.28 27.68
CA THR A 101 10.88 -5.60 28.83
C THR A 101 11.04 -7.09 28.98
N LEU A 102 12.26 -7.52 29.35
CA LEU A 102 12.55 -8.89 29.73
C LEU A 102 13.19 -8.86 31.12
N SER A 103 12.68 -9.67 32.04
CA SER A 103 13.26 -9.82 33.37
C SER A 103 13.16 -11.27 33.82
N LYS A 104 14.33 -11.89 34.05
CA LYS A 104 14.39 -13.28 34.53
C LYS A 104 15.53 -13.47 35.50
N GLN A 105 15.29 -14.31 36.50
CA GLN A 105 16.30 -14.70 37.51
C GLN A 105 16.53 -16.20 37.42
N GLY A 106 17.79 -16.61 37.66
CA GLY A 106 18.23 -17.99 37.48
C GLY A 106 17.90 -18.96 38.63
N PRO A 107 18.27 -20.23 38.49
CA PRO A 107 18.87 -20.88 37.32
C PRO A 107 17.83 -21.21 36.26
N SER A 108 17.96 -20.68 35.09
CA SER A 108 16.96 -20.90 34.02
C SER A 108 17.49 -20.53 32.63
N VAL A 109 16.85 -21.05 31.62
CA VAL A 109 17.08 -20.64 30.23
C VAL A 109 16.16 -19.46 29.94
N VAL A 110 16.74 -18.35 29.47
CA VAL A 110 15.99 -17.19 29.00
C VAL A 110 15.60 -17.41 27.56
N THR A 111 14.33 -17.35 27.27
CA THR A 111 13.79 -17.55 25.91
C THR A 111 13.04 -16.32 25.43
N ALA A 112 12.77 -16.25 24.14
CA ALA A 112 11.99 -15.17 23.55
C ALA A 112 10.56 -15.07 24.15
N GLY A 113 10.02 -16.18 24.66
CA GLY A 113 8.73 -16.22 25.36
C GLY A 113 8.72 -15.55 26.73
N ASP A 114 9.90 -15.24 27.31
CA ASP A 114 10.03 -14.50 28.55
C ASP A 114 9.95 -12.96 28.36
N ILE A 115 9.91 -12.49 27.11
CA ILE A 115 9.70 -11.09 26.80
C ILE A 115 8.26 -10.71 27.20
N ALA A 116 8.11 -9.69 28.01
CA ALA A 116 6.79 -9.17 28.40
C ALA A 116 6.17 -8.43 27.21
N VAL A 117 5.22 -9.07 26.56
CA VAL A 117 4.48 -8.53 25.42
C VAL A 117 3.13 -7.97 25.84
N ASP A 118 2.68 -6.94 25.16
CA ASP A 118 1.32 -6.43 25.25
C ASP A 118 0.46 -7.03 24.11
N HIS A 119 -0.83 -6.71 24.07
CA HIS A 119 -1.78 -7.17 23.03
C HIS A 119 -1.47 -6.66 21.62
N SER A 120 -0.50 -5.75 21.47
CA SER A 120 -0.07 -5.20 20.18
C SER A 120 1.15 -5.89 19.60
N VAL A 121 1.73 -6.89 20.31
CA VAL A 121 2.97 -7.56 19.92
C VAL A 121 2.84 -9.06 20.15
N ASP A 122 3.20 -9.84 19.13
CA ASP A 122 3.30 -11.28 19.20
C ASP A 122 4.74 -11.75 18.96
N VAL A 123 5.24 -12.65 19.80
CA VAL A 123 6.51 -13.37 19.58
C VAL A 123 6.18 -14.71 18.93
N ILE A 124 6.67 -14.91 17.72
CA ILE A 124 6.34 -16.08 16.90
C ILE A 124 7.18 -17.31 17.25
N ASN A 125 8.42 -17.11 17.70
CA ASN A 125 9.36 -18.17 18.10
C ASN A 125 9.67 -18.14 19.61
N PRO A 126 8.71 -18.38 20.49
CA PRO A 126 8.88 -18.22 21.94
C PRO A 126 9.93 -19.13 22.54
N ASP A 127 10.24 -20.27 21.88
CA ASP A 127 11.23 -21.24 22.35
C ASP A 127 12.68 -20.84 21.98
N HIS A 128 12.86 -19.74 21.23
CA HIS A 128 14.20 -19.27 20.86
C HIS A 128 14.99 -18.85 22.08
N VAL A 129 16.18 -19.44 22.26
CA VAL A 129 17.03 -19.20 23.44
C VAL A 129 17.81 -17.90 23.27
N ILE A 130 17.74 -17.03 24.27
CA ILE A 130 18.48 -15.76 24.32
C ILE A 130 19.74 -15.90 25.19
N ALA A 131 19.62 -16.50 26.39
CA ALA A 131 20.71 -16.66 27.32
C ALA A 131 20.47 -17.79 28.35
N HIS A 132 21.50 -18.24 29.01
CA HIS A 132 21.45 -19.20 30.11
C HIS A 132 21.90 -18.54 31.42
N LEU A 133 21.07 -18.66 32.46
CA LEU A 133 21.35 -18.11 33.79
C LEU A 133 21.77 -19.19 34.76
N ASN A 134 22.80 -18.89 35.58
CA ASN A 134 23.22 -19.67 36.72
C ASN A 134 22.36 -19.38 37.97
N ASP A 135 22.67 -20.04 39.10
CA ASP A 135 21.94 -19.88 40.38
C ASP A 135 21.87 -18.42 40.88
N SER A 136 22.90 -17.61 40.62
CA SER A 136 22.98 -16.20 41.00
C SER A 136 22.70 -15.23 39.86
N GLY A 137 22.38 -15.74 38.65
CA GLY A 137 22.20 -14.93 37.47
C GLY A 137 20.88 -14.16 37.48
N GLU A 138 20.94 -12.91 37.10
CA GLU A 138 19.78 -12.06 36.83
C GLU A 138 20.00 -11.32 35.51
N LEU A 139 18.96 -11.35 34.65
CA LEU A 139 19.01 -10.64 33.38
C LEU A 139 17.76 -9.77 33.27
N LYS A 140 17.99 -8.45 33.22
CA LYS A 140 16.95 -7.45 33.00
C LYS A 140 17.35 -6.59 31.81
N MET A 141 16.46 -6.45 30.85
CA MET A 141 16.70 -5.64 29.67
C MET A 141 15.43 -4.98 29.16
N GLN A 142 15.62 -3.85 28.48
CA GLN A 142 14.61 -3.19 27.69
C GLN A 142 15.00 -3.33 26.20
N LEU A 143 14.03 -3.67 25.36
CA LEU A 143 14.21 -3.94 23.95
C LEU A 143 13.34 -2.99 23.15
N THR A 144 13.95 -2.16 22.31
CA THR A 144 13.22 -1.30 21.37
C THR A 144 13.03 -2.05 20.07
N VAL A 145 11.78 -2.25 19.70
CA VAL A 145 11.36 -2.92 18.48
C VAL A 145 10.76 -1.89 17.53
N VAL A 146 11.21 -1.90 16.29
CA VAL A 146 10.75 -0.95 15.25
C VAL A 146 10.30 -1.73 14.03
N ARG A 147 9.35 -1.14 13.29
CA ARG A 147 8.92 -1.61 11.99
C ARG A 147 9.79 -0.98 10.90
N GLY A 148 10.27 -1.79 9.98
CA GLY A 148 11.07 -1.34 8.86
C GLY A 148 11.01 -2.29 7.69
N ARG A 149 11.97 -2.18 6.77
CA ARG A 149 12.11 -3.09 5.62
C ARG A 149 13.57 -3.28 5.23
N GLY A 150 13.90 -4.49 4.77
CA GLY A 150 15.25 -4.82 4.33
C GLY A 150 16.23 -4.96 5.49
N TYR A 151 17.46 -4.52 5.29
CA TYR A 151 18.53 -4.55 6.28
C TYR A 151 19.04 -3.13 6.55
N GLU A 152 19.16 -2.79 7.81
CA GLU A 152 19.62 -1.48 8.26
C GLU A 152 20.74 -1.65 9.28
N PRO A 153 21.99 -1.22 8.94
CA PRO A 153 23.10 -1.28 9.86
C PRO A 153 22.92 -0.30 11.04
N ALA A 154 23.39 -0.68 12.21
CA ALA A 154 23.37 0.16 13.40
C ALA A 154 24.07 1.51 13.18
N ASP A 155 25.21 1.52 12.46
CA ASP A 155 25.97 2.73 12.16
C ASP A 155 25.19 3.80 11.38
N THR A 156 24.25 3.38 10.51
CA THR A 156 23.45 4.31 9.71
C THR A 156 22.46 5.08 10.58
N ARG A 157 21.82 4.39 11.52
CA ARG A 157 20.93 5.01 12.52
C ARG A 157 21.71 5.87 13.52
N ALA A 158 22.96 5.44 13.81
CA ALA A 158 23.86 6.15 14.70
C ALA A 158 24.13 7.58 14.28
N SER A 159 24.23 7.86 12.98
CA SER A 159 24.57 9.18 12.45
C SER A 159 23.43 10.20 12.52
N GLU A 160 22.19 9.76 12.66
CA GLU A 160 21.02 10.66 12.71
C GLU A 160 20.71 11.15 14.14
N GLU A 161 21.15 10.45 15.20
CA GLU A 161 20.81 10.74 16.60
C GLU A 161 21.99 11.13 17.50
N ASP A 162 23.17 11.37 16.96
CA ASP A 162 24.47 11.42 17.66
C ASP A 162 24.62 12.46 18.79
N GLU A 163 23.72 13.43 18.95
CA GLU A 163 23.88 14.52 19.94
C GLU A 163 23.26 14.21 21.33
N SER A 164 22.52 13.11 21.54
CA SER A 164 21.80 12.88 22.81
C SER A 164 21.77 11.44 23.34
N ARG A 165 22.73 10.59 22.97
CA ARG A 165 22.72 9.19 23.38
C ARG A 165 22.93 8.98 24.87
N ALA A 166 22.01 8.25 25.48
CA ALA A 166 22.21 7.72 26.83
C ALA A 166 23.27 6.60 26.81
N ILE A 167 24.23 6.68 27.72
CA ILE A 167 25.26 5.63 27.92
C ILE A 167 24.53 4.35 28.33
N GLY A 168 24.89 3.20 27.71
CA GLY A 168 24.30 1.89 28.01
C GLY A 168 23.23 1.39 27.01
N ARG A 169 22.87 2.18 25.99
CA ARG A 169 22.04 1.71 24.87
C ARG A 169 22.91 1.01 23.83
N LEU A 170 22.66 -0.27 23.65
CA LEU A 170 23.35 -1.13 22.71
C LEU A 170 22.54 -1.21 21.41
N GLN A 171 23.14 -0.80 20.30
CA GLN A 171 22.46 -0.82 19.00
C GLN A 171 22.70 -2.14 18.28
N LEU A 172 21.65 -2.66 17.64
CA LEU A 172 21.71 -3.86 16.83
C LEU A 172 21.47 -3.50 15.36
N ASP A 173 22.19 -4.21 14.47
CA ASP A 173 21.79 -4.22 13.07
C ASP A 173 20.40 -4.84 12.93
N ALA A 174 19.51 -4.19 12.23
CA ALA A 174 18.15 -4.65 12.06
C ALA A 174 17.98 -5.38 10.73
N THR A 175 17.50 -6.62 10.79
CA THR A 175 17.02 -7.37 9.64
C THR A 175 15.49 -7.43 9.72
N PHE A 176 14.84 -6.54 8.99
CA PHE A 176 13.37 -6.42 9.02
C PHE A 176 12.67 -7.45 8.11
N SER A 177 13.40 -8.07 7.18
CA SER A 177 12.78 -8.98 6.22
C SER A 177 12.20 -10.22 6.91
N PRO A 178 10.88 -10.48 6.78
CA PRO A 178 10.26 -11.71 7.29
C PRO A 178 10.62 -12.93 6.43
N VAL A 179 11.27 -12.72 5.31
CA VAL A 179 11.65 -13.78 4.36
C VAL A 179 13.08 -14.19 4.59
N ARG A 180 13.27 -15.46 4.97
CA ARG A 180 14.59 -16.04 5.21
C ARG A 180 15.26 -16.56 3.95
N ARG A 181 14.49 -17.24 3.10
CA ARG A 181 15.02 -17.85 1.88
C ARG A 181 14.00 -17.83 0.76
N VAL A 182 14.46 -17.46 -0.44
CA VAL A 182 13.69 -17.55 -1.67
C VAL A 182 14.54 -18.15 -2.77
N SER A 183 14.06 -19.21 -3.37
CA SER A 183 14.59 -19.73 -4.64
C SER A 183 13.45 -19.87 -5.66
N TYR A 184 13.78 -19.80 -6.93
CA TYR A 184 12.82 -20.08 -7.98
C TYR A 184 13.41 -20.99 -9.04
N SER A 185 12.55 -21.78 -9.67
CA SER A 185 12.87 -22.59 -10.84
C SER A 185 11.79 -22.43 -11.90
N VAL A 186 12.17 -22.62 -13.14
CA VAL A 186 11.26 -22.56 -14.27
C VAL A 186 11.30 -23.89 -15.00
N GLU A 187 10.13 -24.51 -15.11
CA GLU A 187 9.92 -25.78 -15.82
C GLU A 187 9.06 -25.54 -17.08
N ALA A 188 9.08 -26.49 -18.02
CA ALA A 188 8.18 -26.44 -19.15
C ALA A 188 6.75 -26.80 -18.72
N ALA A 189 5.80 -25.96 -19.12
CA ALA A 189 4.37 -26.23 -18.94
C ALA A 189 3.73 -26.65 -20.26
N ARG A 190 2.69 -27.48 -20.17
CA ARG A 190 1.91 -27.91 -21.34
C ARG A 190 0.45 -27.50 -21.16
N VAL A 191 -0.06 -26.77 -22.12
CA VAL A 191 -1.49 -26.48 -22.23
C VAL A 191 -1.97 -26.94 -23.61
N GLU A 192 -2.79 -27.97 -23.63
CA GLU A 192 -3.30 -28.61 -24.85
C GLU A 192 -2.17 -29.05 -25.79
N GLN A 193 -1.98 -28.36 -26.92
CA GLN A 193 -0.95 -28.65 -27.90
C GLN A 193 0.31 -27.78 -27.76
N ARG A 194 0.28 -26.76 -26.91
CA ARG A 194 1.44 -25.92 -26.61
C ARG A 194 2.29 -26.54 -25.53
N THR A 195 3.57 -26.74 -25.82
CA THR A 195 4.57 -27.32 -24.90
C THR A 195 5.71 -26.34 -24.60
N ASP A 196 5.61 -25.13 -25.15
CA ASP A 196 6.62 -24.06 -25.10
C ASP A 196 6.34 -23.03 -24.00
N LEU A 197 5.48 -23.36 -23.03
CA LEU A 197 5.08 -22.49 -21.94
C LEU A 197 5.96 -22.68 -20.71
N ASP A 198 6.03 -21.65 -19.87
CA ASP A 198 6.77 -21.70 -18.63
C ASP A 198 5.84 -22.00 -17.44
N LYS A 199 6.35 -22.82 -16.52
CA LYS A 199 5.82 -23.06 -15.18
C LYS A 199 6.81 -22.50 -14.18
N LEU A 200 6.42 -21.48 -13.45
CA LEU A 200 7.22 -20.87 -12.39
C LEU A 200 6.93 -21.54 -11.06
N ILE A 201 7.99 -22.01 -10.39
CA ILE A 201 7.94 -22.57 -9.05
C ILE A 201 8.80 -21.66 -8.16
N ILE A 202 8.20 -21.11 -7.11
CA ILE A 202 8.89 -20.29 -6.09
C ILE A 202 8.90 -21.09 -4.79
N ASP A 203 10.08 -21.36 -4.26
CA ASP A 203 10.29 -22.00 -2.97
C ASP A 203 10.61 -20.90 -1.96
N LEU A 204 9.73 -20.70 -0.97
CA LEU A 204 9.73 -19.58 -0.05
C LEU A 204 9.70 -20.06 1.40
N GLU A 205 10.66 -19.57 2.19
CA GLU A 205 10.74 -19.78 3.62
C GLU A 205 10.70 -18.46 4.38
N THR A 206 9.76 -18.34 5.33
CA THR A 206 9.57 -17.16 6.18
C THR A 206 10.00 -17.44 7.63
N ASP A 207 10.05 -16.41 8.44
CA ASP A 207 10.27 -16.52 9.89
C ASP A 207 8.97 -16.82 10.68
N GLY A 208 7.84 -16.92 10.01
CA GLY A 208 6.51 -17.16 10.57
C GLY A 208 5.71 -15.90 10.91
N THR A 209 6.30 -14.71 10.83
CA THR A 209 5.58 -13.45 11.03
C THR A 209 4.66 -13.12 9.86
N LEU A 210 4.99 -13.64 8.66
CA LEU A 210 4.24 -13.49 7.43
C LEU A 210 4.01 -14.85 6.77
N ASP A 211 2.75 -15.10 6.40
CA ASP A 211 2.38 -16.29 5.64
C ASP A 211 3.01 -16.28 4.24
N PRO A 212 3.56 -17.42 3.75
CA PRO A 212 4.19 -17.50 2.43
C PRO A 212 3.28 -17.07 1.26
N GLU A 213 1.98 -17.42 1.30
CA GLU A 213 1.03 -17.01 0.26
C GLU A 213 0.82 -15.50 0.27
N GLU A 214 0.65 -14.93 1.46
CA GLU A 214 0.50 -13.48 1.62
C GLU A 214 1.78 -12.72 1.18
N ALA A 215 2.96 -13.28 1.45
CA ALA A 215 4.24 -12.71 1.01
C ALA A 215 4.29 -12.57 -0.52
N ILE A 216 3.91 -13.61 -1.26
CA ILE A 216 3.85 -13.57 -2.73
C ILE A 216 2.83 -12.54 -3.22
N ARG A 217 1.64 -12.48 -2.63
CA ARG A 217 0.61 -11.51 -3.01
C ARG A 217 1.09 -10.08 -2.80
N ARG A 218 1.68 -9.79 -1.64
CA ARG A 218 2.27 -8.47 -1.35
C ARG A 218 3.41 -8.12 -2.29
N SER A 219 4.30 -9.06 -2.60
CA SER A 219 5.40 -8.83 -3.54
C SER A 219 4.91 -8.51 -4.96
N ALA A 220 3.85 -9.19 -5.41
CA ALA A 220 3.22 -8.93 -6.69
C ALA A 220 2.55 -7.55 -6.74
N THR A 221 1.88 -7.14 -5.65
CA THR A 221 1.27 -5.81 -5.52
C THR A 221 2.34 -4.71 -5.59
N ILE A 222 3.44 -4.85 -4.84
CA ILE A 222 4.56 -3.91 -4.90
C ILE A 222 5.11 -3.79 -6.33
N LEU A 223 5.27 -4.94 -7.03
CA LEU A 223 5.74 -4.93 -8.40
C LEU A 223 4.77 -4.19 -9.33
N GLN A 224 3.48 -4.43 -9.18
CA GLN A 224 2.42 -3.79 -9.96
C GLN A 224 2.41 -2.27 -9.75
N GLU A 225 2.47 -1.82 -8.49
CA GLU A 225 2.52 -0.40 -8.14
C GLU A 225 3.75 0.29 -8.76
N GLN A 226 4.92 -0.34 -8.69
CA GLN A 226 6.14 0.21 -9.28
C GLN A 226 6.10 0.24 -10.81
N LEU A 227 5.41 -0.71 -11.44
CA LEU A 227 5.22 -0.73 -12.89
C LEU A 227 4.13 0.25 -13.35
N GLY A 228 3.21 0.64 -12.47
CA GLY A 228 2.17 1.65 -12.73
C GLY A 228 2.78 2.93 -13.29
N ALA A 229 3.87 3.43 -12.72
CA ALA A 229 4.57 4.62 -13.19
C ALA A 229 5.00 4.58 -14.67
N PHE A 230 5.09 3.39 -15.28
CA PHE A 230 5.41 3.23 -16.71
C PHE A 230 4.18 3.06 -17.60
N VAL A 231 3.03 2.75 -17.02
CA VAL A 231 1.78 2.46 -17.74
C VAL A 231 0.89 3.72 -17.79
N ASP A 232 0.86 4.50 -16.72
CA ASP A 232 -0.16 5.54 -16.50
C ASP A 232 0.23 6.93 -17.01
N LEU A 233 1.16 7.05 -17.97
CA LEU A 233 1.42 8.33 -18.64
C LEU A 233 0.19 8.90 -19.39
N GLU A 234 -0.83 8.07 -19.67
CA GLU A 234 -2.12 8.47 -20.25
C GLU A 234 -3.28 8.37 -19.26
N ALA A 235 -3.25 7.45 -18.30
CA ALA A 235 -4.33 7.23 -17.34
C ALA A 235 -4.43 8.36 -16.29
N ASP A 236 -3.32 9.03 -15.94
CA ASP A 236 -3.36 10.21 -15.09
C ASP A 236 -4.21 11.34 -15.71
N LYS A 237 -4.27 11.42 -17.06
CA LYS A 237 -5.13 12.38 -17.75
C LYS A 237 -6.60 11.99 -17.72
N GLU A 238 -6.92 10.69 -17.73
CA GLU A 238 -8.30 10.21 -17.63
C GLU A 238 -8.83 10.31 -16.20
N GLN A 239 -8.00 10.07 -15.18
CA GLN A 239 -8.38 10.25 -13.77
C GLN A 239 -8.52 11.73 -13.38
N GLU A 240 -7.63 12.61 -13.85
CA GLU A 240 -7.81 14.05 -13.66
C GLU A 240 -9.10 14.56 -14.32
N VAL A 241 -9.50 14.00 -15.47
CA VAL A 241 -10.73 14.35 -16.15
C VAL A 241 -11.96 13.80 -15.40
N GLU A 242 -11.91 12.58 -14.85
CA GLU A 242 -13.00 12.02 -14.04
C GLU A 242 -13.14 12.74 -12.69
N GLU A 243 -12.03 13.12 -12.02
CA GLU A 243 -12.06 13.88 -10.76
C GLU A 243 -12.54 15.33 -10.99
N GLU A 244 -12.27 15.92 -12.15
CA GLU A 244 -12.83 17.23 -12.53
C GLU A 244 -14.33 17.16 -12.88
N GLU A 245 -14.81 16.07 -13.48
CA GLU A 245 -16.24 15.86 -13.73
C GLU A 245 -17.03 15.60 -12.43
N ASP A 246 -16.44 14.93 -11.43
CA ASP A 246 -17.08 14.71 -10.12
C ASP A 246 -17.28 16.01 -9.29
N GLN A 247 -16.60 17.11 -9.64
CA GLN A 247 -16.78 18.42 -9.00
C GLN A 247 -17.93 19.25 -9.62
N ILE A 248 -18.49 18.83 -10.74
CA ILE A 248 -19.60 19.54 -11.37
C ILE A 248 -20.92 19.12 -10.71
N ASP A 249 -21.63 20.09 -10.13
CA ASP A 249 -22.94 19.83 -9.53
C ASP A 249 -23.87 19.17 -10.56
N PRO A 250 -24.43 17.97 -10.29
CA PRO A 250 -25.32 17.25 -11.19
C PRO A 250 -26.55 18.07 -11.65
N ILE A 251 -26.91 19.13 -10.91
CA ILE A 251 -27.99 20.07 -11.26
C ILE A 251 -27.62 20.83 -12.53
N LEU A 252 -26.36 21.16 -12.76
CA LEU A 252 -25.91 21.96 -13.90
C LEU A 252 -26.00 21.20 -15.23
N LEU A 253 -25.89 19.87 -15.18
CA LEU A 253 -26.00 18.97 -16.33
C LEU A 253 -27.44 18.70 -16.77
N ARG A 254 -28.44 19.15 -16.00
CA ARG A 254 -29.85 18.98 -16.35
C ARG A 254 -30.27 19.93 -17.47
N PRO A 255 -31.18 19.47 -18.35
CA PRO A 255 -31.75 20.33 -19.40
C PRO A 255 -32.56 21.48 -18.79
N VAL A 256 -32.60 22.60 -19.49
CA VAL A 256 -33.37 23.80 -19.09
C VAL A 256 -34.88 23.50 -18.96
N ASP A 257 -35.38 22.47 -19.63
CA ASP A 257 -36.78 22.03 -19.52
C ASP A 257 -37.18 21.57 -18.11
N ASP A 258 -36.23 21.09 -17.33
CA ASP A 258 -36.41 20.65 -15.92
C ASP A 258 -36.63 21.85 -14.95
N LEU A 259 -36.45 23.07 -15.40
CA LEU A 259 -36.66 24.28 -14.59
C LEU A 259 -38.15 24.69 -14.49
N GLU A 260 -39.08 23.90 -15.08
CA GLU A 260 -40.54 24.20 -15.06
C GLU A 260 -40.87 25.63 -15.50
N LEU A 261 -40.10 26.16 -16.45
CA LEU A 261 -40.32 27.49 -17.05
C LEU A 261 -41.56 27.45 -17.97
N THR A 262 -42.13 28.62 -18.22
CA THR A 262 -43.20 28.72 -19.25
C THR A 262 -42.64 28.26 -20.60
N VAL A 263 -43.47 27.61 -21.41
CA VAL A 263 -43.15 27.11 -22.76
C VAL A 263 -42.50 28.20 -23.63
N ARG A 264 -42.93 29.44 -23.44
CA ARG A 264 -42.37 30.59 -24.15
C ARG A 264 -40.92 30.90 -23.72
N SER A 265 -40.65 30.88 -22.42
CA SER A 265 -39.32 31.11 -21.86
C SER A 265 -38.34 30.00 -22.27
N ALA A 266 -38.76 28.73 -22.19
CA ALA A 266 -37.97 27.59 -22.61
C ALA A 266 -37.59 27.62 -24.10
N ASN A 267 -38.57 27.94 -24.97
CA ASN A 267 -38.34 28.05 -26.42
C ASN A 267 -37.38 29.21 -26.78
N CYS A 268 -37.44 30.32 -26.06
CA CYS A 268 -36.51 31.44 -26.28
C CYS A 268 -35.06 31.07 -25.89
N LEU A 269 -34.86 30.32 -24.81
CA LEU A 269 -33.54 29.85 -24.39
C LEU A 269 -32.95 28.86 -25.39
N LYS A 270 -33.74 27.90 -25.87
CA LYS A 270 -33.35 26.92 -26.91
C LYS A 270 -32.97 27.60 -28.23
N ALA A 271 -33.65 28.65 -28.61
CA ALA A 271 -33.34 29.42 -29.83
C ALA A 271 -31.97 30.11 -29.76
N GLU A 272 -31.43 30.34 -28.56
CA GLU A 272 -30.09 30.89 -28.31
C GLU A 272 -29.06 29.79 -27.96
N ASN A 273 -29.35 28.53 -28.27
CA ASN A 273 -28.50 27.36 -28.00
C ASN A 273 -28.16 27.16 -26.49
N ILE A 274 -29.08 27.58 -25.60
CA ILE A 274 -28.99 27.33 -24.16
C ILE A 274 -29.82 26.11 -23.83
N TYR A 275 -29.18 24.95 -23.72
CA TYR A 275 -29.87 23.66 -23.51
C TYR A 275 -29.76 23.17 -22.06
N TYR A 276 -28.71 23.52 -21.36
CA TYR A 276 -28.42 23.06 -20.00
C TYR A 276 -28.48 24.18 -18.99
N ILE A 277 -28.74 23.85 -17.72
CA ILE A 277 -28.76 24.84 -16.63
C ILE A 277 -27.41 25.52 -16.50
N GLY A 278 -26.32 24.78 -16.68
CA GLY A 278 -24.95 25.33 -16.67
C GLY A 278 -24.66 26.35 -17.78
N ASP A 279 -25.29 26.20 -18.98
CA ASP A 279 -25.20 27.23 -20.04
C ASP A 279 -25.96 28.50 -19.63
N LEU A 280 -27.09 28.33 -18.93
CA LEU A 280 -27.96 29.43 -18.54
C LEU A 280 -27.34 30.31 -17.44
N ILE A 281 -26.76 29.73 -16.41
CA ILE A 281 -26.19 30.49 -15.27
C ILE A 281 -24.97 31.31 -15.66
N GLN A 282 -24.24 30.94 -16.73
CA GLN A 282 -23.12 31.72 -17.24
C GLN A 282 -23.56 32.99 -18.01
N ARG A 283 -24.81 33.07 -18.43
CA ARG A 283 -25.29 34.25 -19.10
C ARG A 283 -25.63 35.34 -18.09
N THR A 284 -25.30 36.56 -18.47
CA THR A 284 -25.66 37.74 -17.68
C THR A 284 -27.09 38.19 -17.99
N GLU A 285 -27.73 38.88 -17.05
CA GLU A 285 -29.07 39.46 -17.25
C GLU A 285 -29.17 40.36 -18.51
N VAL A 286 -28.10 41.10 -18.78
CA VAL A 286 -28.02 42.02 -19.93
C VAL A 286 -28.00 41.24 -21.25
N GLU A 287 -27.34 40.09 -21.28
CA GLU A 287 -27.30 39.23 -22.46
C GLU A 287 -28.66 38.59 -22.71
N LEU A 288 -29.29 38.07 -21.66
CA LEU A 288 -30.65 37.47 -21.79
C LEU A 288 -31.71 38.50 -22.19
N LEU A 289 -31.61 39.76 -21.79
CA LEU A 289 -32.50 40.80 -22.22
C LEU A 289 -32.29 41.25 -23.70
N LYS A 290 -31.17 40.93 -24.30
CA LYS A 290 -30.91 41.18 -25.74
C LYS A 290 -31.50 40.11 -26.61
N THR A 291 -31.90 38.96 -26.04
CA THR A 291 -32.52 37.84 -26.77
C THR A 291 -33.87 38.25 -27.29
N PRO A 292 -34.16 38.04 -28.58
CA PRO A 292 -35.44 38.38 -29.15
C PRO A 292 -36.54 37.52 -28.49
N ASN A 293 -37.66 38.16 -28.14
CA ASN A 293 -38.83 37.56 -27.50
C ASN A 293 -38.72 37.19 -26.02
N LEU A 294 -37.57 37.43 -25.33
CA LEU A 294 -37.46 37.27 -23.90
C LEU A 294 -37.75 38.61 -23.18
N GLY A 295 -38.87 38.66 -22.49
CA GLY A 295 -39.32 39.89 -21.80
C GLY A 295 -38.87 39.92 -20.33
N LYS A 296 -38.95 41.11 -19.68
CA LYS A 296 -38.63 41.27 -18.26
C LYS A 296 -39.37 40.33 -17.33
N LYS A 297 -40.62 39.92 -17.70
CA LYS A 297 -41.39 38.93 -16.91
C LYS A 297 -40.78 37.56 -16.94
N SER A 298 -40.37 37.09 -18.14
CA SER A 298 -39.68 35.79 -18.29
C SER A 298 -38.30 35.78 -17.63
N LEU A 299 -37.57 36.92 -17.62
CA LEU A 299 -36.29 37.02 -16.91
C LEU A 299 -36.49 36.88 -15.39
N ASN A 300 -37.50 37.52 -14.81
CA ASN A 300 -37.79 37.40 -13.39
C ASN A 300 -38.20 35.96 -13.03
N GLU A 301 -39.03 35.31 -13.85
CA GLU A 301 -39.41 33.90 -13.71
C GLU A 301 -38.13 32.99 -13.65
N ILE A 302 -37.20 33.18 -14.60
CA ILE A 302 -35.91 32.45 -14.63
C ILE A 302 -35.10 32.69 -13.36
N LYS A 303 -35.02 33.94 -12.90
CA LYS A 303 -34.29 34.29 -11.66
C LYS A 303 -34.90 33.63 -10.42
N ASP A 304 -36.23 33.68 -10.30
CA ASP A 304 -36.93 33.11 -9.14
C ASP A 304 -36.73 31.59 -9.07
N VAL A 305 -36.80 30.92 -10.24
CA VAL A 305 -36.60 29.46 -10.33
C VAL A 305 -35.13 29.08 -10.07
N LEU A 306 -34.16 29.84 -10.55
CA LEU A 306 -32.74 29.62 -10.25
C LEU A 306 -32.45 29.88 -8.78
N ALA A 307 -32.94 30.97 -8.20
CA ALA A 307 -32.78 31.33 -6.79
C ALA A 307 -33.39 30.24 -5.85
N ALA A 308 -34.51 29.64 -6.21
CA ALA A 308 -35.11 28.52 -5.46
C ALA A 308 -34.22 27.28 -5.43
N ARG A 309 -33.26 27.14 -6.37
CA ARG A 309 -32.25 26.07 -6.43
C ARG A 309 -30.86 26.51 -5.98
N GLY A 310 -30.73 27.70 -5.42
CA GLY A 310 -29.46 28.27 -4.95
C GLY A 310 -28.50 28.74 -6.04
N LEU A 311 -29.00 28.91 -7.28
CA LEU A 311 -28.24 29.34 -8.44
C LEU A 311 -28.52 30.81 -8.79
N SER A 312 -27.58 31.49 -9.43
CA SER A 312 -27.73 32.87 -9.89
C SER A 312 -27.15 33.06 -11.30
N LEU A 313 -27.73 34.04 -12.05
CA LEU A 313 -27.18 34.40 -13.35
C LEU A 313 -25.86 35.12 -13.23
N GLY A 314 -24.94 34.90 -14.19
CA GLY A 314 -23.62 35.49 -14.24
C GLY A 314 -22.57 34.74 -13.42
N MET A 315 -22.85 33.52 -12.96
CA MET A 315 -21.85 32.65 -12.33
C MET A 315 -20.86 32.17 -13.40
N ARG A 316 -19.56 32.21 -13.08
CA ARG A 316 -18.51 31.66 -13.94
C ARG A 316 -18.21 30.24 -13.50
N LEU A 317 -18.27 29.29 -14.42
CA LEU A 317 -17.83 27.91 -14.26
C LEU A 317 -16.51 27.75 -15.00
N GLU A 318 -15.45 27.32 -14.30
CA GLU A 318 -14.09 27.23 -14.87
C GLU A 318 -13.99 26.09 -15.90
N ASN A 319 -14.74 24.99 -15.72
CA ASN A 319 -14.70 23.78 -16.57
C ASN A 319 -16.04 23.49 -17.26
N TRP A 320 -16.62 24.46 -17.94
CA TRP A 320 -17.88 24.30 -18.69
C TRP A 320 -17.72 24.60 -20.18
N PRO A 321 -18.26 23.80 -21.13
CA PRO A 321 -19.01 22.53 -20.92
C PRO A 321 -18.07 21.35 -20.69
N PRO A 322 -18.48 20.37 -19.85
CA PRO A 322 -17.72 19.14 -19.62
C PRO A 322 -17.55 18.33 -20.91
N ALA A 323 -16.55 17.45 -20.94
CA ALA A 323 -16.21 16.65 -22.12
C ALA A 323 -17.39 15.79 -22.61
N SER A 324 -18.19 15.26 -21.67
CA SER A 324 -19.40 14.48 -21.93
C SER A 324 -20.47 15.22 -22.74
N LEU A 325 -20.56 16.55 -22.65
CA LEU A 325 -21.54 17.37 -23.39
C LEU A 325 -20.99 17.93 -24.73
N LYS A 326 -19.69 17.80 -24.99
CA LYS A 326 -19.11 18.26 -26.26
C LYS A 326 -19.45 17.35 -27.42
N ASP A 327 -19.56 16.05 -27.18
CA ASP A 327 -19.88 15.05 -28.21
C ASP A 327 -21.36 15.09 -28.64
N ASP A 328 -22.29 15.43 -27.74
CA ASP A 328 -23.72 15.58 -28.07
C ASP A 328 -24.01 16.82 -28.92
N LYS A 329 -23.20 17.88 -28.80
CA LYS A 329 -23.37 19.10 -29.64
C LYS A 329 -22.80 18.94 -31.06
N ALA A 330 -21.97 17.92 -31.32
CA ALA A 330 -21.42 17.65 -32.65
C ALA A 330 -22.36 16.76 -33.51
N SER A 331 -23.38 16.14 -32.92
CA SER A 331 -24.30 15.20 -33.58
C SER A 331 -25.73 15.75 -33.77
N ALA A 332 -26.01 17.00 -33.40
CA ALA A 332 -27.28 17.71 -33.61
C ALA A 332 -27.10 18.91 -34.56
#